data_9536590f36684e6906687d951d8f9d45
#
_entry.id   9536590f36684e6906687d951d8f9d45
#
_cell.length_a   1.000
_cell.length_b   1.000
_cell.length_c   1.000
_cell.angle_alpha   90.00
_cell.angle_beta   90.00
_cell.angle_gamma   90.00
#
_symmetry.space_group_name_H-M   'P 1'
#
loop_
_entity.id
_entity.type
_entity.pdbx_description
1 polymer ?
#
loop_
_entity_poly.entity_id
_entity_poly.type
_entity_poly.pdbx_seq_one_letter_code
_entity_poly.pdbx_strand_id
1 'polypeptide(L)'
;LSDDVVRQSIYRQKCQWTSVKKSLDLVDDEFDLVIRMRTDLEFHDRVPLEACTGNGLYMMNGSYQAGAGREYCDWFYCGPHKRVQEFDPLKVFDDFYADGIRHMHDLVIETLRSLQIPHSVLDLKAWMMDRSKIK
;
A
#
# COMPACT_ATOMS: atom_id res chain seq x y z
N LEU A 1 0.62 -25.51 3.65
CA LEU A 1 1.51 -25.00 2.61
C LEU A 1 2.93 -25.49 2.84
N SER A 2 3.62 -25.88 1.75
CA SER A 2 5.03 -26.26 1.85
C SER A 2 5.90 -25.04 2.20
N ASP A 3 7.03 -25.28 2.86
CA ASP A 3 7.97 -24.22 3.23
C ASP A 3 8.46 -23.44 2.00
N ASP A 4 8.62 -24.10 0.86
CA ASP A 4 9.04 -23.44 -0.38
C ASP A 4 8.00 -22.47 -0.91
N VAL A 5 6.72 -22.81 -0.85
CA VAL A 5 5.62 -21.91 -1.24
C VAL A 5 5.58 -20.70 -0.33
N VAL A 6 5.74 -20.90 0.98
CA VAL A 6 5.82 -19.83 1.98
C VAL A 6 6.96 -18.87 1.65
N ARG A 7 8.15 -19.40 1.46
CA ARG A 7 9.35 -18.60 1.15
C ARG A 7 9.19 -17.82 -0.15
N GLN A 8 8.65 -18.44 -1.20
CA GLN A 8 8.41 -17.77 -2.47
C GLN A 8 7.40 -16.63 -2.34
N SER A 9 6.33 -16.84 -1.57
CA SER A 9 5.32 -15.81 -1.34
C SER A 9 5.91 -14.60 -0.62
N ILE A 10 6.67 -14.84 0.45
CA ILE A 10 7.36 -13.79 1.20
C ILE A 10 8.37 -13.05 0.31
N TYR A 11 9.14 -13.78 -0.46
CA TYR A 11 10.11 -13.20 -1.39
C TYR A 11 9.45 -12.28 -2.43
N ARG A 12 8.33 -12.70 -3.01
CA ARG A 12 7.58 -11.89 -4.00
C ARG A 12 7.08 -10.58 -3.38
N GLN A 13 6.59 -10.65 -2.15
CA GLN A 13 6.15 -9.44 -1.44
C GLN A 13 7.32 -8.49 -1.15
N LYS A 14 8.46 -9.04 -0.77
CA LYS A 14 9.67 -8.23 -0.56
C LYS A 14 10.13 -7.55 -1.85
N CYS A 15 10.08 -8.25 -2.97
CA CYS A 15 10.39 -7.69 -4.29
C CYS A 15 9.42 -6.57 -4.66
N GLN A 16 8.13 -6.74 -4.37
CA GLN A 16 7.12 -5.71 -4.61
C GLN A 16 7.45 -4.43 -3.86
N TRP A 17 7.70 -4.53 -2.56
CA TRP A 17 8.01 -3.35 -1.75
C TRP A 17 9.36 -2.74 -2.07
N THR A 18 10.33 -3.53 -2.47
CA THR A 18 11.62 -3.04 -2.98
C THR A 18 11.41 -2.20 -4.25
N SER A 19 10.57 -2.65 -5.17
CA SER A 19 10.24 -1.92 -6.39
C SER A 19 9.49 -0.62 -6.10
N VAL A 20 8.55 -0.64 -5.16
CA VAL A 20 7.84 0.56 -4.72
C VAL A 20 8.82 1.57 -4.13
N LYS A 21 9.72 1.13 -3.25
CA LYS A 21 10.74 1.98 -2.63
C LYS A 21 11.63 2.65 -3.68
N LYS A 22 12.13 1.88 -4.63
CA LYS A 22 12.98 2.40 -5.72
C LYS A 22 12.24 3.43 -6.57
N SER A 23 10.96 3.18 -6.87
CA SER A 23 10.14 4.12 -7.64
C SER A 23 9.91 5.42 -6.88
N LEU A 24 9.61 5.35 -5.60
CA LEU A 24 9.39 6.52 -4.75
C LEU A 24 10.66 7.34 -4.53
N ASP A 25 11.82 6.70 -4.48
CA ASP A 25 13.11 7.38 -4.35
C ASP A 25 13.44 8.27 -5.57
N LEU A 26 12.76 8.06 -6.70
CA LEU A 26 12.89 8.90 -7.89
C LEU A 26 12.00 10.15 -7.85
N VAL A 27 11.08 10.22 -6.92
CA VAL A 27 10.15 11.36 -6.81
C VAL A 27 10.81 12.50 -6.03
N ASP A 28 10.84 13.68 -6.65
CA ASP A 28 11.38 14.88 -6.01
C ASP A 28 10.47 15.40 -4.90
N ASP A 29 11.05 16.19 -3.97
CA ASP A 29 10.33 16.80 -2.86
C ASP A 29 9.53 18.06 -3.26
N GLU A 30 9.56 18.45 -4.52
CA GLU A 30 8.81 19.60 -5.06
C GLU A 30 7.30 19.37 -5.16
N PHE A 31 6.84 18.11 -5.07
CA PHE A 31 5.43 17.78 -5.19
C PHE A 31 4.72 17.87 -3.84
N ASP A 32 3.57 18.55 -3.82
CA ASP A 32 2.73 18.71 -2.63
C ASP A 32 2.01 17.42 -2.27
N LEU A 33 1.68 16.62 -3.25
CA LEU A 33 0.97 15.36 -3.10
C LEU A 33 1.62 14.28 -3.96
N VAL A 34 1.97 13.18 -3.33
CA VAL A 34 2.47 11.98 -4.03
C VAL A 34 1.46 10.86 -3.88
N ILE A 35 1.13 10.23 -4.98
CA ILE A 35 0.18 9.12 -5.05
C ILE A 35 0.93 7.85 -5.45
N ARG A 36 0.79 6.81 -4.64
CA ARG A 36 1.18 5.46 -5.03
C ARG A 36 -0.06 4.64 -5.27
N MET A 37 -0.14 4.02 -6.43
CA MET A 37 -1.27 3.15 -6.76
C MET A 37 -0.85 2.03 -7.70
N ARG A 38 -1.63 0.96 -7.73
CA ARG A 38 -1.53 -0.07 -8.76
C ARG A 38 -2.09 0.47 -10.07
N THR A 39 -1.46 0.12 -11.18
CA THR A 39 -1.89 0.56 -12.51
C THR A 39 -3.06 -0.25 -13.07
N ASP A 40 -3.40 -1.37 -12.44
CA ASP A 40 -4.49 -2.27 -12.85
C ASP A 40 -5.78 -2.05 -12.03
N LEU A 41 -5.94 -0.87 -11.42
CA LEU A 41 -7.15 -0.50 -10.70
C LEU A 41 -8.18 0.15 -11.63
N GLU A 42 -9.42 -0.23 -11.44
CA GLU A 42 -10.59 0.43 -12.01
C GLU A 42 -11.31 1.16 -10.88
N PHE A 43 -11.39 2.48 -10.97
CA PHE A 43 -12.06 3.31 -9.97
C PHE A 43 -13.54 3.40 -10.25
N HIS A 44 -14.37 3.11 -9.26
CA HIS A 44 -15.83 3.21 -9.35
C HIS A 44 -16.37 4.54 -8.83
N ASP A 45 -15.53 5.27 -8.10
CA ASP A 45 -15.81 6.63 -7.64
C ASP A 45 -14.62 7.53 -7.98
N ARG A 46 -14.89 8.82 -8.01
CA ARG A 46 -13.84 9.83 -8.14
C ARG A 46 -12.94 9.80 -6.90
N VAL A 47 -11.63 9.85 -7.12
CA VAL A 47 -10.68 9.98 -6.01
C VAL A 47 -10.75 11.41 -5.44
N PRO A 48 -11.09 11.58 -4.15
CA PRO A 48 -11.30 12.92 -3.57
C PRO A 48 -9.96 13.57 -3.18
N LEU A 49 -9.11 13.87 -4.15
CA LEU A 49 -7.78 14.44 -3.89
C LEU A 49 -7.84 15.79 -3.18
N GLU A 50 -8.89 16.56 -3.40
CA GLU A 50 -9.12 17.84 -2.73
C GLU A 50 -9.28 17.72 -1.22
N ALA A 51 -9.67 16.55 -0.72
CA ALA A 51 -9.75 16.26 0.71
C ALA A 51 -8.42 15.77 1.29
N CYS A 52 -7.43 15.47 0.44
CA CYS A 52 -6.13 14.91 0.85
C CYS A 52 -5.09 16.03 1.07
N THR A 53 -5.42 17.00 1.91
CA THR A 53 -4.59 18.20 2.17
C THR A 53 -3.87 18.18 3.52
N GLY A 54 -4.09 17.16 4.33
CA GLY A 54 -3.48 17.03 5.64
C GLY A 54 -2.01 16.59 5.59
N ASN A 55 -1.38 16.58 6.75
CA ASN A 55 0.05 16.26 6.89
C ASN A 55 0.32 14.75 7.07
N GLY A 56 -0.70 13.89 7.02
CA GLY A 56 -0.58 12.45 7.15
C GLY A 56 -0.78 11.74 5.82
N LEU A 57 -0.65 10.41 5.86
CA LEU A 57 -1.02 9.57 4.74
C LEU A 57 -2.54 9.33 4.69
N TYR A 58 -3.06 9.21 3.50
CA TYR A 58 -4.42 8.77 3.23
C TYR A 58 -4.36 7.37 2.64
N MET A 59 -4.84 6.39 3.40
CA MET A 59 -4.77 4.98 3.05
C MET A 59 -6.11 4.49 2.54
N MET A 60 -6.11 3.78 1.41
CA MET A 60 -7.33 3.17 0.90
C MET A 60 -7.89 2.18 1.92
N ASN A 61 -9.21 2.24 2.14
CA ASN A 61 -9.88 1.28 3.01
C ASN A 61 -9.77 -0.15 2.48
N GLY A 62 -9.61 -1.11 3.41
CA GLY A 62 -9.47 -2.53 3.09
C GLY A 62 -10.78 -3.31 3.02
N SER A 63 -11.90 -2.64 3.16
CA SER A 63 -13.20 -3.31 3.32
C SER A 63 -13.93 -3.65 2.03
N TYR A 64 -13.38 -3.26 0.88
CA TYR A 64 -14.10 -3.39 -0.38
C TYR A 64 -13.83 -4.75 -1.07
N GLN A 65 -12.80 -4.89 -1.85
CA GLN A 65 -12.55 -6.13 -2.57
C GLN A 65 -11.38 -6.95 -1.99
N ALA A 66 -10.19 -6.39 -2.04
CA ALA A 66 -8.98 -7.15 -1.69
C ALA A 66 -8.72 -7.17 -0.20
N GLY A 67 -9.11 -6.14 0.48
CA GLY A 67 -8.84 -6.01 1.91
C GLY A 67 -10.03 -6.30 2.79
N ALA A 68 -10.99 -7.10 2.34
CA ALA A 68 -12.18 -7.42 3.11
C ALA A 68 -11.84 -7.88 4.53
N GLY A 69 -12.38 -7.19 5.54
CA GLY A 69 -12.08 -7.45 6.94
C GLY A 69 -10.80 -6.81 7.46
N ARG A 70 -10.03 -6.09 6.62
CA ARG A 70 -8.88 -5.31 7.04
C ARG A 70 -9.20 -3.83 7.01
N GLU A 71 -8.49 -3.07 7.84
CA GLU A 71 -8.68 -1.64 7.94
C GLU A 71 -8.18 -0.91 6.69
N TYR A 72 -7.01 -1.32 6.16
CA TYR A 72 -6.38 -0.72 4.98
C TYR A 72 -5.94 -1.78 3.98
N CYS A 73 -5.70 -1.35 2.75
CA CYS A 73 -5.06 -2.17 1.74
C CYS A 73 -3.89 -1.43 1.07
N ASP A 74 -3.05 -2.18 0.37
CA ASP A 74 -1.83 -1.67 -0.27
C ASP A 74 -2.04 -1.16 -1.70
N TRP A 75 -3.27 -1.11 -2.17
CA TRP A 75 -3.55 -0.78 -3.56
C TRP A 75 -3.36 0.69 -3.89
N PHE A 76 -3.67 1.55 -2.94
CA PHE A 76 -3.63 3.00 -3.11
C PHE A 76 -3.33 3.68 -1.78
N TYR A 77 -2.40 4.63 -1.82
CA TYR A 77 -2.22 5.61 -0.75
C TYR A 77 -1.61 6.88 -1.30
N CYS A 78 -1.85 7.98 -0.63
CA CYS A 78 -1.29 9.27 -1.01
C CYS A 78 -1.02 10.14 0.20
N GLY A 79 -0.20 11.17 0.01
CA GLY A 79 0.11 12.14 1.04
C GLY A 79 1.25 13.06 0.65
N PRO A 80 1.70 13.91 1.58
CA PRO A 80 2.88 14.73 1.37
C PRO A 80 4.11 13.86 1.07
N HIS A 81 5.01 14.35 0.26
CA HIS A 81 6.23 13.63 -0.13
C HIS A 81 6.95 13.03 1.07
N LYS A 82 7.13 13.81 2.14
CA LYS A 82 7.78 13.35 3.37
C LYS A 82 7.09 12.11 3.96
N ARG A 83 5.76 12.10 4.04
CA ARG A 83 5.00 10.98 4.62
C ARG A 83 5.05 9.74 3.75
N VAL A 84 4.97 9.92 2.44
CA VAL A 84 5.11 8.81 1.49
C VAL A 84 6.50 8.19 1.58
N GLN A 85 7.54 8.99 1.75
CA GLN A 85 8.91 8.49 1.94
C GLN A 85 9.11 7.79 3.29
N GLU A 86 8.47 8.25 4.35
CA GLU A 86 8.52 7.60 5.67
C GLU A 86 7.83 6.22 5.69
N PHE A 87 6.81 6.04 4.86
CA PHE A 87 6.08 4.77 4.76
C PHE A 87 6.91 3.73 4.00
N ASP A 88 7.67 2.96 4.75
CA ASP A 88 8.59 1.97 4.22
C ASP A 88 8.37 0.60 4.86
N PRO A 89 7.53 -0.26 4.25
CA PRO A 89 7.28 -1.60 4.78
C PRO A 89 8.52 -2.49 4.89
N LEU A 90 9.58 -2.18 4.13
CA LEU A 90 10.83 -2.96 4.23
C LEU A 90 11.49 -2.86 5.60
N LYS A 91 11.27 -1.75 6.33
CA LYS A 91 11.82 -1.54 7.67
C LYS A 91 11.24 -2.48 8.73
N VAL A 92 10.03 -2.98 8.51
CA VAL A 92 9.33 -3.88 9.44
C VAL A 92 9.13 -5.28 8.85
N PHE A 93 9.55 -5.49 7.63
CA PHE A 93 9.24 -6.67 6.84
C PHE A 93 9.72 -7.97 7.47
N ASP A 94 11.00 -8.02 7.85
CA ASP A 94 11.60 -9.26 8.35
C ASP A 94 10.99 -9.66 9.71
N ASP A 95 10.74 -8.71 10.60
CA ASP A 95 10.07 -8.97 11.88
C ASP A 95 8.61 -9.39 11.66
N PHE A 96 7.93 -8.77 10.71
CA PHE A 96 6.54 -9.08 10.40
C PHE A 96 6.37 -10.52 9.89
N TYR A 97 7.31 -11.02 9.09
CA TYR A 97 7.27 -12.37 8.52
C TYR A 97 8.14 -13.39 9.28
N ALA A 98 8.65 -13.04 10.46
CA ALA A 98 9.54 -13.94 11.22
C ALA A 98 8.90 -15.30 11.53
N ASP A 99 7.60 -15.32 11.80
CA ASP A 99 6.85 -16.53 12.18
C ASP A 99 6.08 -17.17 11.01
N GLY A 100 6.29 -16.71 9.79
CA GLY A 100 5.67 -17.28 8.59
C GLY A 100 4.77 -16.34 7.81
N ILE A 101 3.87 -16.90 6.99
CA ILE A 101 2.97 -16.11 6.13
C ILE A 101 1.94 -15.37 6.96
N ARG A 102 1.82 -14.07 6.68
CA ARG A 102 0.75 -13.20 7.15
C ARG A 102 0.13 -12.49 5.94
N HIS A 103 -1.07 -11.95 6.11
CA HIS A 103 -1.75 -11.23 5.03
C HIS A 103 -1.01 -9.91 4.73
N MET A 104 -0.77 -9.63 3.43
CA MET A 104 0.01 -8.46 3.01
C MET A 104 -0.60 -7.13 3.43
N HIS A 105 -1.93 -7.04 3.55
CA HIS A 105 -2.58 -5.81 4.00
C HIS A 105 -2.34 -5.54 5.49
N ASP A 106 -2.09 -6.57 6.29
CA ASP A 106 -1.72 -6.40 7.69
C ASP A 106 -0.32 -5.78 7.84
N LEU A 107 0.56 -5.99 6.85
CA LEU A 107 1.86 -5.33 6.80
C LEU A 107 1.72 -3.81 6.68
N VAL A 108 0.70 -3.33 5.97
CA VAL A 108 0.40 -1.89 5.88
C VAL A 108 0.12 -1.31 7.25
N ILE A 109 -0.77 -1.94 8.00
CA ILE A 109 -1.15 -1.49 9.36
C ILE A 109 0.05 -1.54 10.30
N GLU A 110 0.81 -2.61 10.25
CA GLU A 110 2.01 -2.78 11.09
C GLU A 110 3.07 -1.73 10.78
N THR A 111 3.26 -1.39 9.51
CA THR A 111 4.18 -0.34 9.09
C THR A 111 3.78 1.02 9.65
N LEU A 112 2.50 1.39 9.51
CA LEU A 112 1.98 2.66 10.02
C LEU A 112 2.15 2.76 11.54
N ARG A 113 1.88 1.67 12.25
CA ARG A 113 1.98 1.60 13.71
C ARG A 113 3.43 1.66 14.18
N SER A 114 4.28 0.80 13.64
CA SER A 114 5.68 0.68 14.07
C SER A 114 6.50 1.92 13.77
N LEU A 115 6.24 2.58 12.64
CA LEU A 115 6.93 3.81 12.25
C LEU A 115 6.22 5.09 12.72
N GLN A 116 5.11 4.94 13.43
CA GLN A 116 4.34 6.06 14.01
C GLN A 116 3.96 7.13 12.97
N ILE A 117 3.49 6.69 11.81
CA ILE A 117 3.14 7.59 10.71
C ILE A 117 1.69 8.08 10.89
N PRO A 118 1.47 9.40 10.93
CA PRO A 118 0.11 9.95 10.93
C PRO A 118 -0.64 9.52 9.68
N HIS A 119 -1.85 9.02 9.86
CA HIS A 119 -2.64 8.51 8.73
C HIS A 119 -4.13 8.59 9.01
N SER A 120 -4.91 8.54 7.94
CA SER A 120 -6.36 8.43 7.97
C SER A 120 -6.85 7.56 6.83
N VAL A 121 -8.08 7.07 6.93
CA VAL A 121 -8.67 6.26 5.89
C VAL A 121 -9.21 7.14 4.77
N LEU A 122 -9.03 6.69 3.54
CA LEU A 122 -9.68 7.23 2.35
C LEU A 122 -10.69 6.19 1.87
N ASP A 123 -11.98 6.51 1.95
CA ASP A 123 -13.02 5.63 1.44
C ASP A 123 -13.04 5.72 -0.09
N LEU A 124 -12.40 4.74 -0.70
CA LEU A 124 -12.18 4.69 -2.14
C LEU A 124 -12.64 3.35 -2.68
N LYS A 125 -13.59 3.38 -3.62
CA LYS A 125 -14.07 2.18 -4.29
C LYS A 125 -13.29 1.96 -5.56
N ALA A 126 -12.50 0.90 -5.57
CA ALA A 126 -11.74 0.47 -6.73
C ALA A 126 -11.68 -1.06 -6.79
N TRP A 127 -11.60 -1.59 -7.99
CA TRP A 127 -11.49 -3.02 -8.27
C TRP A 127 -10.24 -3.28 -9.10
N MET A 128 -9.68 -4.48 -8.97
CA MET A 128 -8.68 -4.90 -9.94
C MET A 128 -9.34 -5.14 -11.28
N MET A 129 -8.74 -4.59 -12.33
CA MET A 129 -9.21 -4.81 -13.69
C MET A 129 -9.23 -6.28 -14.03
N ASP A 130 -10.32 -6.75 -14.64
CA ASP A 130 -10.41 -8.09 -15.18
C ASP A 130 -9.58 -8.17 -16.46
N ARG A 131 -8.42 -8.84 -16.35
CA ARG A 131 -7.49 -8.97 -17.47
C ARG A 131 -8.07 -9.69 -18.68
N SER A 132 -9.11 -10.52 -18.50
CA SER A 132 -9.79 -11.20 -19.62
C SER A 132 -10.54 -10.22 -20.52
N LYS A 133 -10.84 -9.02 -20.04
CA LYS A 133 -11.54 -7.95 -20.78
C LYS A 133 -10.60 -6.95 -21.44
N ILE A 134 -9.30 -7.06 -21.22
CA ILE A 134 -8.30 -6.21 -21.86
C ILE A 134 -8.03 -6.77 -23.26
N LYS A 135 -8.32 -5.95 -24.26
CA LYS A 135 -8.07 -6.30 -25.68
C LYS A 135 -6.71 -5.83 -26.11
#